data_ef0112840c17bfb3bbe2f15b232198da
#
_entry.id   ef0112840c17bfb3bbe2f15b232198da
#
_cell.length_a   1.000
_cell.length_b   1.000
_cell.length_c   1.000
_cell.angle_alpha   90.00
_cell.angle_beta   90.00
_cell.angle_gamma   90.00
#
_symmetry.space_group_name_H-M   'P 1'
#
loop_
_entity.id
_entity.type
_entity.pdbx_description
1 polymer ?
#
loop_
_entity_poly.entity_id
_entity_poly.type
_entity_poly.pdbx_seq_one_letter_code
_entity_poly.pdbx_strand_id
1 'polypeptide(L)'
;MRSVVLALILSGLLLVLPYSSGAEEAIKTSEVLNLNRCVEIALQKHPDIVAAAGEVEVNQSRIGQAKANYYPQVDLSSGYKKYSPVSKTSNNSLDEYKSSATLKQNIFDFGKTSAEVDIQTLNREATTSDLRNIKERVVFNVKQAYYGLLQSKQNRDVAEETVKQFDQHLQQAKGFYEAGTKPKFDVTKAEVDLSNARLNLIKAANALKIAKVVLDNAMGMPNAPEYTIEDALLYQKYNMTLKDAIDKAYENRPDLKSIITKKNATESSIELAKKGYYPTLSGNAGYDWSGEKLPLQDGWNVGVTITLPIFSGYLTEHQVKEARAKLNVVKAQEESFRQGVLLEVQQAYLNLREAEERISTAQLIVRQAQENLELANGRYAAGLGNPVEVTDSQIAYSNAKTSHIQALSDYNVAIASLEKAMGVR
;
A
#
# COMPACT_ATOMS: atom_id res chain seq x y z
N MET A 1 -19.51 58.72 2.13
CA MET A 1 -19.50 57.23 2.15
C MET A 1 -18.57 56.66 1.05
N ARG A 2 -17.30 57.14 1.00
CA ARG A 2 -16.30 56.73 -0.03
C ARG A 2 -15.09 55.94 0.54
N SER A 3 -15.15 55.54 1.81
CA SER A 3 -13.94 54.98 2.51
C SER A 3 -14.13 53.58 3.10
N VAL A 4 -15.24 52.89 2.89
CA VAL A 4 -15.51 51.56 3.54
C VAL A 4 -15.35 50.39 2.58
N VAL A 5 -15.28 50.60 1.27
CA VAL A 5 -15.23 49.49 0.27
C VAL A 5 -13.82 48.98 -0.01
N LEU A 6 -12.78 49.74 0.42
CA LEU A 6 -11.37 49.37 0.12
C LEU A 6 -10.67 48.55 1.23
N ALA A 7 -11.35 48.26 2.34
CA ALA A 7 -10.71 47.63 3.53
C ALA A 7 -10.92 46.10 3.64
N LEU A 8 -11.64 45.43 2.71
CA LEU A 8 -11.99 44.02 2.78
C LEU A 8 -11.17 43.08 1.87
N ILE A 9 -10.14 43.60 1.17
CA ILE A 9 -9.32 42.78 0.25
C ILE A 9 -7.92 42.49 0.82
N LEU A 10 -7.54 42.97 2.00
CA LEU A 10 -6.16 42.89 2.51
C LEU A 10 -6.00 42.15 3.85
N SER A 11 -6.69 41.05 4.08
CA SER A 11 -6.45 40.22 5.27
C SER A 11 -6.35 38.70 5.01
N GLY A 12 -5.79 38.32 3.88
CA GLY A 12 -5.54 36.92 3.48
C GLY A 12 -4.06 36.57 3.33
N LEU A 13 -3.13 37.28 4.00
CA LEU A 13 -1.72 36.87 4.03
C LEU A 13 -1.54 35.83 5.14
N LEU A 14 -1.90 34.56 4.85
CA LEU A 14 -1.52 33.43 5.69
C LEU A 14 0.02 33.33 5.70
N LEU A 15 0.63 33.65 6.83
CA LEU A 15 1.99 33.31 7.19
C LEU A 15 2.11 31.78 7.15
N VAL A 16 2.58 31.24 6.04
CA VAL A 16 3.11 29.88 5.98
C VAL A 16 4.41 29.90 6.76
N LEU A 17 4.33 29.62 8.07
CA LEU A 17 5.51 29.27 8.85
C LEU A 17 6.09 28.00 8.26
N PRO A 18 7.39 27.93 7.94
CA PRO A 18 8.01 26.68 7.58
C PRO A 18 7.88 25.74 8.79
N TYR A 19 7.09 24.69 8.62
CA TYR A 19 7.08 23.58 9.55
C TYR A 19 8.44 22.90 9.42
N SER A 20 9.41 23.31 10.21
CA SER A 20 10.64 22.56 10.40
C SER A 20 10.25 21.32 11.19
N SER A 21 9.83 20.26 10.51
CA SER A 21 9.82 18.93 11.09
C SER A 21 11.26 18.60 11.41
N GLY A 22 11.67 18.70 12.67
CA GLY A 22 12.82 17.99 13.18
C GLY A 22 12.58 16.52 12.86
N ALA A 23 13.16 16.05 11.75
CA ALA A 23 13.19 14.65 11.43
C ALA A 23 14.09 14.01 12.49
N GLU A 24 13.50 13.53 13.59
CA GLU A 24 14.15 12.58 14.47
C GLU A 24 14.64 11.45 13.56
N GLU A 25 15.95 11.20 13.55
CA GLU A 25 16.53 10.17 12.70
C GLU A 25 15.82 8.87 13.01
N ALA A 26 15.04 8.38 12.08
CA ALA A 26 14.20 7.20 12.26
C ALA A 26 15.03 5.95 12.63
N ILE A 27 16.32 5.94 12.29
CA ILE A 27 17.31 4.90 12.59
C ILE A 27 18.59 5.59 13.04
N LYS A 28 19.12 5.20 14.20
CA LYS A 28 20.45 5.65 14.67
C LYS A 28 21.55 4.84 13.97
N THR A 29 22.65 5.48 13.66
CA THR A 29 23.83 4.77 13.10
C THR A 29 24.26 3.62 14.01
N SER A 30 24.41 2.42 13.43
CA SER A 30 24.74 1.16 14.14
C SER A 30 23.65 0.63 15.08
N GLU A 31 22.39 1.04 14.91
CA GLU A 31 21.25 0.46 15.62
C GLU A 31 21.04 -1.00 15.22
N VAL A 32 20.68 -1.86 16.20
CA VAL A 32 20.24 -3.24 15.91
C VAL A 32 18.73 -3.22 15.74
N LEU A 33 18.25 -3.44 14.53
CA LEU A 33 16.83 -3.45 14.22
C LEU A 33 16.25 -4.86 14.37
N ASN A 34 15.20 -4.97 15.17
CA ASN A 34 14.32 -6.13 15.16
C ASN A 34 13.16 -5.93 14.19
N LEU A 35 12.42 -7.00 13.92
CA LEU A 35 11.29 -6.98 12.97
C LEU A 35 10.25 -5.91 13.33
N ASN A 36 9.89 -5.80 14.62
CA ASN A 36 8.87 -4.84 15.05
C ASN A 36 9.31 -3.39 14.78
N ARG A 37 10.58 -3.07 15.02
CA ARG A 37 11.13 -1.74 14.77
C ARG A 37 11.13 -1.41 13.27
N CYS A 38 11.45 -2.35 12.40
CA CYS A 38 11.35 -2.19 10.95
C CYS A 38 9.90 -1.90 10.51
N VAL A 39 8.94 -2.62 11.07
CA VAL A 39 7.51 -2.41 10.81
C VAL A 39 7.04 -1.03 11.30
N GLU A 40 7.43 -0.59 12.49
CA GLU A 40 7.10 0.74 13.01
C GLU A 40 7.59 1.86 12.09
N ILE A 41 8.86 1.78 11.65
CA ILE A 41 9.45 2.74 10.73
C ILE A 41 8.65 2.81 9.43
N ALA A 42 8.32 1.65 8.85
CA ALA A 42 7.54 1.57 7.61
C ALA A 42 6.14 2.18 7.78
N LEU A 43 5.46 1.91 8.89
CA LEU A 43 4.14 2.47 9.17
C LEU A 43 4.14 4.00 9.30
N GLN A 44 5.26 4.59 9.67
CA GLN A 44 5.43 6.04 9.82
C GLN A 44 5.91 6.73 8.54
N LYS A 45 6.76 6.07 7.75
CA LYS A 45 7.53 6.71 6.67
C LYS A 45 7.15 6.25 5.25
N HIS A 46 6.48 5.09 5.11
CA HIS A 46 6.25 4.51 3.79
C HIS A 46 5.36 5.39 2.90
N PRO A 47 5.79 5.76 1.68
CA PRO A 47 5.05 6.67 0.80
C PRO A 47 3.64 6.21 0.45
N ASP A 48 3.41 4.88 0.26
CA ASP A 48 2.09 4.34 -0.03
C ASP A 48 1.08 4.62 1.09
N ILE A 49 1.53 4.63 2.36
CA ILE A 49 0.67 4.94 3.51
C ILE A 49 0.33 6.43 3.54
N VAL A 50 1.30 7.29 3.24
CA VAL A 50 1.09 8.75 3.15
C VAL A 50 0.10 9.06 2.02
N ALA A 51 0.27 8.45 0.85
CA ALA A 51 -0.65 8.62 -0.28
C ALA A 51 -2.07 8.15 0.07
N ALA A 52 -2.21 6.98 0.69
CA ALA A 52 -3.52 6.46 1.10
C ALA A 52 -4.18 7.29 2.21
N ALA A 53 -3.41 7.89 3.11
CA ALA A 53 -3.91 8.84 4.09
C ALA A 53 -4.43 10.12 3.41
N GLY A 54 -3.71 10.64 2.41
CA GLY A 54 -4.17 11.74 1.57
C GLY A 54 -5.49 11.46 0.87
N GLU A 55 -5.72 10.23 0.38
CA GLU A 55 -7.00 9.84 -0.23
C GLU A 55 -8.17 9.86 0.79
N VAL A 56 -7.92 9.55 2.06
CA VAL A 56 -8.93 9.71 3.12
C VAL A 56 -9.27 11.19 3.31
N GLU A 57 -8.29 12.10 3.28
CA GLU A 57 -8.52 13.55 3.37
C GLU A 57 -9.27 14.10 2.15
N VAL A 58 -8.97 13.60 0.94
CA VAL A 58 -9.74 13.92 -0.27
C VAL A 58 -11.22 13.59 -0.09
N ASN A 59 -11.54 12.38 0.38
CA ASN A 59 -12.92 11.96 0.61
C ASN A 59 -13.56 12.72 1.79
N GLN A 60 -12.79 13.10 2.82
CA GLN A 60 -13.27 14.01 3.87
C GLN A 60 -13.68 15.39 3.30
N SER A 61 -12.89 15.91 2.37
CA SER A 61 -13.19 17.17 1.69
C SER A 61 -14.44 17.08 0.79
N ARG A 62 -14.67 15.91 0.16
CA ARG A 62 -15.90 15.66 -0.62
C ARG A 62 -17.15 15.68 0.26
N ILE A 63 -17.07 15.21 1.51
CA ILE A 63 -18.17 15.38 2.49
C ILE A 63 -18.44 16.87 2.73
N GLY A 64 -17.41 17.69 2.89
CA GLY A 64 -17.54 19.14 3.00
C GLY A 64 -18.22 19.77 1.78
N GLN A 65 -17.81 19.35 0.58
CA GLN A 65 -18.43 19.79 -0.68
C GLN A 65 -19.91 19.41 -0.77
N ALA A 66 -20.29 18.18 -0.40
CA ALA A 66 -21.70 17.76 -0.36
C ALA A 66 -22.50 18.59 0.65
N LYS A 67 -21.92 18.88 1.84
CA LYS A 67 -22.54 19.73 2.87
C LYS A 67 -22.69 21.19 2.45
N ALA A 68 -21.93 21.66 1.45
CA ALA A 68 -22.04 23.05 0.97
C ALA A 68 -23.45 23.39 0.49
N ASN A 69 -24.25 22.41 0.04
CA ASN A 69 -25.66 22.61 -0.33
C ASN A 69 -26.58 22.96 0.86
N TYR A 70 -26.13 22.78 2.11
CA TYR A 70 -26.85 23.25 3.30
C TYR A 70 -26.64 24.72 3.61
N TYR A 71 -25.63 25.35 2.99
CA TYR A 71 -25.30 26.75 3.28
C TYR A 71 -25.70 27.67 2.14
N PRO A 72 -25.97 28.96 2.44
CA PRO A 72 -26.24 29.95 1.42
C PRO A 72 -25.01 30.15 0.52
N GLN A 73 -25.26 30.26 -0.77
CA GLN A 73 -24.25 30.58 -1.78
C GLN A 73 -24.43 32.05 -2.17
N VAL A 74 -23.35 32.82 -2.14
CA VAL A 74 -23.35 34.25 -2.49
C VAL A 74 -22.39 34.45 -3.65
N ASP A 75 -22.96 34.96 -4.74
CA ASP A 75 -22.25 35.27 -5.97
C ASP A 75 -22.30 36.79 -6.24
N LEU A 76 -21.17 37.37 -6.64
CA LEU A 76 -21.06 38.72 -7.16
C LEU A 76 -20.68 38.65 -8.63
N SER A 77 -21.50 39.18 -9.50
CA SER A 77 -21.22 39.25 -10.93
C SER A 77 -21.21 40.71 -11.41
N SER A 78 -20.33 41.03 -12.36
CA SER A 78 -20.28 42.35 -13.01
C SER A 78 -19.97 42.13 -14.49
N GLY A 79 -20.69 42.82 -15.34
CA GLY A 79 -20.52 42.67 -16.77
C GLY A 79 -20.83 43.95 -17.51
N TYR A 80 -20.20 44.10 -18.66
CA TYR A 80 -20.48 45.10 -19.68
C TYR A 80 -20.90 44.37 -20.94
N LYS A 81 -21.98 44.85 -21.56
CA LYS A 81 -22.50 44.35 -22.83
C LYS A 81 -22.82 45.50 -23.75
N LYS A 82 -22.30 45.45 -24.97
CA LYS A 82 -22.73 46.33 -26.05
C LYS A 82 -23.55 45.53 -27.03
N TYR A 83 -24.75 45.95 -27.32
CA TYR A 83 -25.63 45.23 -28.23
C TYR A 83 -26.42 46.19 -29.12
N SER A 84 -26.78 45.76 -30.29
CA SER A 84 -27.74 46.46 -31.16
C SER A 84 -29.08 45.75 -31.06
N PRO A 85 -30.13 46.41 -30.52
CA PRO A 85 -31.46 45.81 -30.48
C PRO A 85 -31.97 45.54 -31.88
N VAL A 86 -32.63 44.41 -32.05
CA VAL A 86 -33.33 44.08 -33.31
C VAL A 86 -34.61 44.89 -33.38
N SER A 87 -34.46 46.17 -33.73
CA SER A 87 -35.59 47.10 -33.95
C SER A 87 -35.50 47.70 -35.31
N LYS A 88 -36.63 47.79 -36.01
CA LYS A 88 -36.74 48.43 -37.35
C LYS A 88 -36.54 49.92 -37.33
N THR A 89 -36.43 50.53 -36.13
CA THR A 89 -36.47 52.01 -35.95
C THR A 89 -35.19 52.61 -35.37
N SER A 90 -34.19 51.83 -34.95
CA SER A 90 -32.93 52.37 -34.41
C SER A 90 -31.74 51.47 -34.74
N ASN A 91 -30.76 52.06 -35.39
CA ASN A 91 -29.45 51.42 -35.71
C ASN A 91 -28.42 51.74 -34.63
N ASN A 92 -28.80 52.25 -33.43
CA ASN A 92 -27.85 52.62 -32.41
C ASN A 92 -27.51 51.42 -31.53
N SER A 93 -26.23 51.19 -31.28
CA SER A 93 -25.76 50.25 -30.27
C SER A 93 -26.03 50.86 -28.90
N LEU A 94 -26.51 49.99 -27.95
CA LEU A 94 -26.72 50.35 -26.58
C LEU A 94 -25.60 49.72 -25.72
N ASP A 95 -25.16 50.46 -24.74
CA ASP A 95 -24.23 49.99 -23.72
C ASP A 95 -25.03 49.57 -22.50
N GLU A 96 -24.75 48.44 -21.92
CA GLU A 96 -25.39 47.93 -20.69
C GLU A 96 -24.29 47.57 -19.69
N TYR A 97 -24.30 48.25 -18.58
CA TYR A 97 -23.46 47.91 -17.41
C TYR A 97 -24.37 47.23 -16.40
N LYS A 98 -24.02 46.04 -15.97
CA LYS A 98 -24.77 45.26 -15.00
C LYS A 98 -23.85 44.70 -13.94
N SER A 99 -24.20 44.90 -12.65
CA SER A 99 -23.58 44.21 -11.53
C SER A 99 -24.69 43.63 -10.66
N SER A 100 -24.49 42.42 -10.14
CA SER A 100 -25.47 41.79 -9.25
C SER A 100 -24.80 41.01 -8.15
N ALA A 101 -25.30 41.15 -6.94
CA ALA A 101 -25.04 40.28 -5.80
C ALA A 101 -26.23 39.36 -5.59
N THR A 102 -26.03 38.05 -5.70
CA THR A 102 -27.13 37.08 -5.55
C THR A 102 -26.81 36.10 -4.43
N LEU A 103 -27.79 35.87 -3.56
CA LEU A 103 -27.79 34.84 -2.53
C LEU A 103 -28.78 33.75 -2.95
N LYS A 104 -28.31 32.49 -2.97
CA LYS A 104 -29.16 31.33 -3.20
C LYS A 104 -29.04 30.38 -2.00
N GLN A 105 -30.17 29.88 -1.51
CA GLN A 105 -30.22 28.92 -0.41
C GLN A 105 -31.17 27.79 -0.77
N ASN A 106 -30.68 26.57 -0.68
CA ASN A 106 -31.53 25.39 -0.69
C ASN A 106 -32.18 25.26 0.70
N ILE A 107 -33.49 25.48 0.78
CA ILE A 107 -34.27 25.49 2.04
C ILE A 107 -34.66 24.05 2.39
N PHE A 108 -35.18 23.30 1.39
CA PHE A 108 -35.62 21.94 1.58
C PHE A 108 -35.60 21.16 0.25
N ASP A 109 -34.99 19.99 0.24
CA ASP A 109 -34.79 19.16 -0.95
C ASP A 109 -35.24 17.70 -0.77
N PHE A 110 -36.11 17.46 0.21
CA PHE A 110 -36.60 16.12 0.54
C PHE A 110 -35.48 15.11 0.84
N GLY A 111 -34.35 15.59 1.37
CA GLY A 111 -33.20 14.77 1.79
C GLY A 111 -32.27 14.38 0.64
N LYS A 112 -32.27 15.13 -0.47
CA LYS A 112 -31.30 14.94 -1.56
C LYS A 112 -29.88 15.24 -1.09
N THR A 113 -29.68 16.39 -0.45
CA THR A 113 -28.39 16.77 0.13
C THR A 113 -27.94 15.80 1.23
N SER A 114 -28.87 15.34 2.10
CA SER A 114 -28.55 14.35 3.11
C SER A 114 -28.07 13.04 2.50
N ALA A 115 -28.75 12.51 1.48
CA ALA A 115 -28.36 11.29 0.78
C ALA A 115 -26.99 11.43 0.11
N GLU A 116 -26.68 12.60 -0.46
CA GLU A 116 -25.34 12.86 -1.03
C GLU A 116 -24.27 12.87 0.05
N VAL A 117 -24.49 13.50 1.20
CA VAL A 117 -23.58 13.50 2.36
C VAL A 117 -23.37 12.08 2.88
N ASP A 118 -24.42 11.27 2.97
CA ASP A 118 -24.34 9.88 3.41
C ASP A 118 -23.47 9.03 2.46
N ILE A 119 -23.66 9.20 1.15
CA ILE A 119 -22.81 8.53 0.13
C ILE A 119 -21.34 8.90 0.29
N GLN A 120 -21.04 10.21 0.42
CA GLN A 120 -19.65 10.65 0.58
C GLN A 120 -19.05 10.19 1.92
N THR A 121 -19.87 10.08 2.97
CA THR A 121 -19.45 9.52 4.27
C THR A 121 -19.07 8.05 4.14
N LEU A 122 -19.90 7.25 3.47
CA LEU A 122 -19.62 5.85 3.20
C LEU A 122 -18.37 5.67 2.30
N ASN A 123 -18.20 6.54 1.30
CA ASN A 123 -16.99 6.52 0.46
C ASN A 123 -15.71 6.80 1.28
N ARG A 124 -15.76 7.74 2.23
CA ARG A 124 -14.65 7.99 3.15
C ARG A 124 -14.37 6.79 4.06
N GLU A 125 -15.40 6.11 4.58
CA GLU A 125 -15.25 4.91 5.40
C GLU A 125 -14.62 3.77 4.60
N ALA A 126 -15.04 3.57 3.34
CA ALA A 126 -14.42 2.61 2.44
C ALA A 126 -12.93 2.91 2.20
N THR A 127 -12.60 4.18 1.90
CA THR A 127 -11.20 4.61 1.71
C THR A 127 -10.37 4.47 3.00
N THR A 128 -10.97 4.66 4.18
CA THR A 128 -10.31 4.39 5.47
C THR A 128 -9.98 2.90 5.64
N SER A 129 -10.86 2.03 5.14
CA SER A 129 -10.58 0.58 5.12
C SER A 129 -9.51 0.23 4.09
N ASP A 130 -9.51 0.89 2.92
CA ASP A 130 -8.43 0.75 1.92
C ASP A 130 -7.06 1.17 2.49
N LEU A 131 -6.98 2.26 3.28
CA LEU A 131 -5.77 2.66 3.99
C LEU A 131 -5.27 1.57 4.96
N ARG A 132 -6.18 0.92 5.70
CA ARG A 132 -5.80 -0.20 6.59
C ARG A 132 -5.22 -1.37 5.79
N ASN A 133 -5.84 -1.72 4.66
CA ASN A 133 -5.33 -2.77 3.76
C ASN A 133 -3.92 -2.45 3.22
N ILE A 134 -3.66 -1.18 2.87
CA ILE A 134 -2.32 -0.74 2.45
C ILE A 134 -1.31 -0.89 3.58
N LYS A 135 -1.67 -0.54 4.83
CA LYS A 135 -0.80 -0.75 6.00
C LYS A 135 -0.46 -2.22 6.20
N GLU A 136 -1.43 -3.13 6.08
CA GLU A 136 -1.19 -4.58 6.20
C GLU A 136 -0.27 -5.11 5.08
N ARG A 137 -0.46 -4.62 3.86
CA ARG A 137 0.44 -4.94 2.74
C ARG A 137 1.87 -4.47 2.98
N VAL A 138 2.05 -3.25 3.48
CA VAL A 138 3.38 -2.71 3.83
C VAL A 138 4.03 -3.54 4.94
N VAL A 139 3.28 -3.89 5.98
CA VAL A 139 3.77 -4.76 7.06
C VAL A 139 4.23 -6.12 6.52
N PHE A 140 3.45 -6.74 5.65
CA PHE A 140 3.83 -8.00 5.00
C PHE A 140 5.11 -7.85 4.18
N ASN A 141 5.23 -6.81 3.36
CA ASN A 141 6.41 -6.56 2.54
C ASN A 141 7.67 -6.37 3.40
N VAL A 142 7.56 -5.67 4.54
CA VAL A 142 8.67 -5.51 5.50
C VAL A 142 9.05 -6.85 6.12
N LYS A 143 8.07 -7.66 6.57
CA LYS A 143 8.33 -9.00 7.12
C LYS A 143 9.05 -9.88 6.10
N GLN A 144 8.57 -9.91 4.86
CA GLN A 144 9.19 -10.67 3.78
C GLN A 144 10.62 -10.21 3.47
N ALA A 145 10.86 -8.90 3.39
CA ALA A 145 12.19 -8.34 3.15
C ALA A 145 13.15 -8.60 4.33
N TYR A 146 12.67 -8.52 5.57
CA TYR A 146 13.43 -8.80 6.78
C TYR A 146 13.92 -10.25 6.82
N TYR A 147 13.01 -11.21 6.59
CA TYR A 147 13.40 -12.64 6.55
C TYR A 147 14.28 -12.96 5.35
N GLY A 148 14.08 -12.30 4.21
CA GLY A 148 14.96 -12.40 3.05
C GLY A 148 16.40 -11.87 3.34
N LEU A 149 16.52 -10.82 4.13
CA LEU A 149 17.82 -10.29 4.56
C LEU A 149 18.51 -11.25 5.53
N LEU A 150 17.79 -11.82 6.49
CA LEU A 150 18.30 -12.84 7.41
C LEU A 150 18.80 -14.08 6.66
N GLN A 151 18.01 -14.59 5.73
CA GLN A 151 18.37 -15.69 4.86
C GLN A 151 19.65 -15.40 4.07
N SER A 152 19.75 -14.21 3.46
CA SER A 152 20.93 -13.81 2.67
C SER A 152 22.18 -13.68 3.54
N LYS A 153 22.04 -13.20 4.79
CA LYS A 153 23.11 -13.13 5.78
C LYS A 153 23.63 -14.53 6.12
N GLN A 154 22.74 -15.44 6.50
CA GLN A 154 23.13 -16.82 6.85
C GLN A 154 23.70 -17.58 5.65
N ASN A 155 23.16 -17.38 4.44
CA ASN A 155 23.74 -17.98 3.21
C ASN A 155 25.15 -17.46 2.92
N ARG A 156 25.45 -16.19 3.17
CA ARG A 156 26.80 -15.64 3.06
C ARG A 156 27.74 -16.28 4.09
N ASP A 157 27.26 -16.49 5.31
CA ASP A 157 28.05 -17.14 6.38
C ASP A 157 28.35 -18.59 6.03
N VAL A 158 27.40 -19.35 5.45
CA VAL A 158 27.63 -20.70 4.92
C VAL A 158 28.66 -20.69 3.79
N ALA A 159 28.59 -19.73 2.86
CA ALA A 159 29.57 -19.62 1.78
C ALA A 159 30.96 -19.29 2.30
N GLU A 160 31.10 -18.45 3.32
CA GLU A 160 32.36 -18.14 3.97
C GLU A 160 32.95 -19.35 4.66
N GLU A 161 32.16 -20.13 5.39
CA GLU A 161 32.55 -21.40 6.01
C GLU A 161 33.01 -22.41 4.95
N THR A 162 32.29 -22.51 3.83
CA THR A 162 32.62 -23.38 2.72
C THR A 162 33.98 -23.02 2.11
N VAL A 163 34.31 -21.73 1.96
CA VAL A 163 35.65 -21.30 1.51
C VAL A 163 36.73 -21.75 2.48
N LYS A 164 36.51 -21.62 3.80
CA LYS A 164 37.49 -22.07 4.83
C LYS A 164 37.72 -23.58 4.74
N GLN A 165 36.67 -24.37 4.54
CA GLN A 165 36.77 -25.83 4.44
C GLN A 165 37.50 -26.26 3.17
N PHE A 166 37.25 -25.66 2.01
CA PHE A 166 38.02 -25.95 0.80
C PHE A 166 39.48 -25.46 0.86
N ASP A 167 39.77 -24.36 1.57
CA ASP A 167 41.16 -23.94 1.79
C ASP A 167 41.92 -24.97 2.65
N GLN A 168 41.31 -25.49 3.72
CA GLN A 168 41.87 -26.55 4.54
C GLN A 168 42.12 -27.83 3.71
N HIS A 169 41.16 -28.22 2.86
CA HIS A 169 41.29 -29.37 1.98
C HIS A 169 42.45 -29.18 0.98
N LEU A 170 42.62 -27.96 0.41
CA LEU A 170 43.75 -27.64 -0.47
C LEU A 170 45.08 -27.75 0.25
N GLN A 171 45.21 -27.25 1.49
CA GLN A 171 46.44 -27.37 2.27
C GLN A 171 46.78 -28.85 2.54
N GLN A 172 45.77 -29.67 2.85
CA GLN A 172 45.96 -31.10 3.04
C GLN A 172 46.39 -31.80 1.75
N ALA A 173 45.79 -31.50 0.60
CA ALA A 173 46.16 -32.05 -0.69
C ALA A 173 47.61 -31.67 -1.10
N LYS A 174 48.04 -30.43 -0.82
CA LYS A 174 49.43 -30.00 -1.02
C LYS A 174 50.40 -30.78 -0.16
N GLY A 175 50.10 -30.96 1.14
CA GLY A 175 50.95 -31.75 2.04
C GLY A 175 51.10 -33.20 1.59
N PHE A 176 50.03 -33.85 1.11
CA PHE A 176 50.11 -35.22 0.56
C PHE A 176 50.91 -35.29 -0.75
N TYR A 177 50.80 -34.27 -1.62
CA TYR A 177 51.62 -34.20 -2.84
C TYR A 177 53.11 -34.01 -2.53
N GLU A 178 53.46 -33.11 -1.62
CA GLU A 178 54.84 -32.87 -1.18
C GLU A 178 55.45 -34.10 -0.52
N ALA A 179 54.67 -34.88 0.22
CA ALA A 179 55.11 -36.18 0.77
C ALA A 179 55.14 -37.30 -0.26
N GLY A 180 54.78 -37.05 -1.54
CA GLY A 180 54.81 -38.03 -2.61
C GLY A 180 53.68 -39.10 -2.52
N THR A 181 52.69 -38.93 -1.65
CA THR A 181 51.63 -39.93 -1.40
C THR A 181 50.41 -39.77 -2.29
N LYS A 182 50.19 -38.59 -2.89
CA LYS A 182 49.07 -38.29 -3.80
C LYS A 182 49.55 -37.56 -5.05
N PRO A 183 48.84 -37.69 -6.18
CA PRO A 183 49.19 -37.05 -7.45
C PRO A 183 48.91 -35.56 -7.45
N LYS A 184 49.57 -34.80 -8.35
CA LYS A 184 49.28 -33.37 -8.58
C LYS A 184 47.85 -33.07 -8.96
N PHE A 185 47.13 -34.06 -9.53
CA PHE A 185 45.71 -33.96 -9.85
C PHE A 185 44.89 -33.54 -8.64
N ASP A 186 45.13 -34.09 -7.43
CA ASP A 186 44.40 -33.78 -6.21
C ASP A 186 44.57 -32.31 -5.81
N VAL A 187 45.77 -31.76 -5.95
CA VAL A 187 46.08 -30.35 -5.70
C VAL A 187 45.32 -29.45 -6.67
N THR A 188 45.43 -29.74 -7.98
CA THR A 188 44.76 -28.93 -9.01
C THR A 188 43.23 -28.97 -8.86
N LYS A 189 42.66 -30.12 -8.51
CA LYS A 189 41.24 -30.28 -8.22
C LYS A 189 40.81 -29.41 -7.03
N ALA A 190 41.54 -29.45 -5.92
CA ALA A 190 41.29 -28.65 -4.73
C ALA A 190 41.42 -27.14 -4.99
N GLU A 191 42.37 -26.72 -5.87
CA GLU A 191 42.47 -25.31 -6.30
C GLU A 191 41.25 -24.83 -7.08
N VAL A 192 40.73 -25.67 -7.97
CA VAL A 192 39.47 -25.39 -8.72
C VAL A 192 38.29 -25.28 -7.76
N ASP A 193 38.16 -26.20 -6.80
CA ASP A 193 37.06 -26.21 -5.83
C ASP A 193 37.10 -24.99 -4.91
N LEU A 194 38.26 -24.60 -4.41
CA LEU A 194 38.44 -23.36 -3.65
C LEU A 194 38.07 -22.11 -4.47
N SER A 195 38.47 -22.08 -5.75
CA SER A 195 38.16 -20.97 -6.64
C SER A 195 36.63 -20.83 -6.87
N ASN A 196 35.93 -21.96 -7.05
CA ASN A 196 34.48 -22.00 -7.15
C ASN A 196 33.82 -21.57 -5.84
N ALA A 197 34.30 -21.98 -4.68
CA ALA A 197 33.80 -21.55 -3.39
C ALA A 197 33.95 -20.04 -3.18
N ARG A 198 35.08 -19.45 -3.55
CA ARG A 198 35.30 -17.99 -3.52
C ARG A 198 34.37 -17.25 -4.46
N LEU A 199 34.10 -17.76 -5.67
CA LEU A 199 33.12 -17.19 -6.59
C LEU A 199 31.72 -17.20 -5.97
N ASN A 200 31.33 -18.29 -5.31
CA ASN A 200 30.02 -18.39 -4.63
C ASN A 200 29.92 -17.42 -3.43
N LEU A 201 30.99 -17.21 -2.67
CA LEU A 201 31.05 -16.21 -1.61
C LEU A 201 30.84 -14.78 -2.16
N ILE A 202 31.44 -14.43 -3.29
CA ILE A 202 31.23 -13.13 -3.95
C ILE A 202 29.76 -12.95 -4.31
N LYS A 203 29.11 -14.00 -4.87
CA LYS A 203 27.67 -13.96 -5.20
C LYS A 203 26.80 -13.80 -3.95
N ALA A 204 27.10 -14.56 -2.89
CA ALA A 204 26.36 -14.49 -1.63
C ALA A 204 26.51 -13.11 -0.93
N ALA A 205 27.72 -12.55 -0.94
CA ALA A 205 27.98 -11.20 -0.41
C ALA A 205 27.20 -10.11 -1.19
N ASN A 206 27.09 -10.25 -2.51
CA ASN A 206 26.27 -9.34 -3.31
C ASN A 206 24.77 -9.51 -3.03
N ALA A 207 24.30 -10.76 -2.89
CA ALA A 207 22.89 -11.04 -2.55
C ALA A 207 22.51 -10.42 -1.19
N LEU A 208 23.38 -10.45 -0.20
CA LEU A 208 23.18 -9.77 1.08
C LEU A 208 23.04 -8.26 0.92
N LYS A 209 23.87 -7.61 0.09
CA LYS A 209 23.74 -6.16 -0.19
C LYS A 209 22.41 -5.83 -0.85
N ILE A 210 21.99 -6.63 -1.83
CA ILE A 210 20.69 -6.46 -2.50
C ILE A 210 19.54 -6.63 -1.51
N ALA A 211 19.58 -7.65 -0.65
CA ALA A 211 18.55 -7.89 0.35
C ALA A 211 18.43 -6.73 1.36
N LYS A 212 19.55 -6.07 1.71
CA LYS A 212 19.54 -4.84 2.52
C LYS A 212 18.81 -3.72 1.81
N VAL A 213 19.13 -3.45 0.54
CA VAL A 213 18.44 -2.43 -0.27
C VAL A 213 16.94 -2.72 -0.39
N VAL A 214 16.55 -4.00 -0.51
CA VAL A 214 15.13 -4.40 -0.55
C VAL A 214 14.44 -4.08 0.78
N LEU A 215 15.07 -4.33 1.93
CA LEU A 215 14.51 -3.99 3.24
C LEU A 215 14.42 -2.47 3.43
N ASP A 216 15.45 -1.71 3.05
CA ASP A 216 15.46 -0.26 3.11
C ASP A 216 14.27 0.33 2.31
N ASN A 217 14.05 -0.19 1.12
CA ASN A 217 12.91 0.22 0.28
C ASN A 217 11.56 -0.18 0.90
N ALA A 218 11.44 -1.39 1.45
CA ALA A 218 10.22 -1.87 2.11
C ALA A 218 9.87 -1.04 3.38
N MET A 219 10.88 -0.51 4.07
CA MET A 219 10.71 0.44 5.17
C MET A 219 10.37 1.87 4.69
N GLY A 220 10.44 2.16 3.39
CA GLY A 220 10.28 3.52 2.85
C GLY A 220 11.48 4.42 3.13
N MET A 221 12.66 3.86 3.32
CA MET A 221 13.90 4.56 3.65
C MET A 221 15.05 4.16 2.71
N PRO A 222 15.00 4.52 1.41
CA PRO A 222 15.99 4.09 0.41
C PRO A 222 17.43 4.53 0.73
N ASN A 223 17.62 5.51 1.61
CA ASN A 223 18.92 6.03 2.08
C ASN A 223 19.09 5.81 3.59
N ALA A 224 18.68 4.64 4.11
CA ALA A 224 18.85 4.32 5.52
C ALA A 224 20.34 4.36 5.93
N PRO A 225 20.67 4.85 7.14
CA PRO A 225 22.04 4.77 7.66
C PRO A 225 22.47 3.31 7.85
N GLU A 226 23.75 3.07 8.14
CA GLU A 226 24.23 1.73 8.44
C GLU A 226 23.60 1.21 9.74
N TYR A 227 22.96 0.04 9.64
CA TYR A 227 22.35 -0.69 10.75
C TYR A 227 22.65 -2.18 10.65
N THR A 228 22.40 -2.91 11.71
CA THR A 228 22.41 -4.36 11.75
C THR A 228 21.03 -4.88 12.08
N ILE A 229 20.75 -6.16 11.75
CA ILE A 229 19.46 -6.80 12.10
C ILE A 229 19.69 -7.87 13.15
N GLU A 230 18.71 -8.04 14.03
CA GLU A 230 18.69 -9.13 15.01
C GLU A 230 18.54 -10.48 14.27
N ASP A 231 19.36 -11.47 14.65
CA ASP A 231 19.35 -12.79 14.03
C ASP A 231 18.29 -13.67 14.71
N ALA A 232 17.07 -13.61 14.19
CA ALA A 232 15.90 -14.24 14.75
C ALA A 232 15.20 -15.19 13.77
N LEU A 233 15.97 -15.97 12.97
CA LEU A 233 15.40 -16.98 12.07
C LEU A 233 15.11 -18.27 12.88
N LEU A 234 14.02 -18.22 13.68
CA LEU A 234 13.65 -19.31 14.58
C LEU A 234 12.38 -20.00 14.09
N TYR A 235 12.31 -21.31 14.33
CA TYR A 235 11.05 -22.06 14.20
C TYR A 235 10.24 -21.96 15.49
N GLN A 236 9.04 -21.40 15.37
CA GLN A 236 8.03 -21.42 16.42
C GLN A 236 6.73 -21.93 15.82
N LYS A 237 6.21 -23.03 16.37
CA LYS A 237 4.99 -23.66 15.81
C LYS A 237 3.81 -22.70 15.83
N TYR A 238 3.21 -22.49 14.66
CA TYR A 238 2.02 -21.66 14.49
C TYR A 238 0.76 -22.51 14.48
N ASN A 239 0.01 -22.47 15.61
CA ASN A 239 -1.19 -23.27 15.79
C ASN A 239 -2.43 -22.51 15.29
N MET A 240 -2.84 -22.81 14.06
CA MET A 240 -4.04 -22.25 13.41
C MET A 240 -4.74 -23.35 12.63
N THR A 241 -6.08 -23.42 12.68
CA THR A 241 -6.86 -24.30 11.81
C THR A 241 -7.28 -23.53 10.55
N LEU A 242 -7.51 -24.23 9.45
CA LEU A 242 -8.00 -23.60 8.21
C LEU A 242 -9.35 -22.89 8.45
N LYS A 243 -10.24 -23.50 9.22
CA LYS A 243 -11.54 -22.91 9.55
C LYS A 243 -11.39 -21.58 10.31
N ASP A 244 -10.58 -21.56 11.37
CA ASP A 244 -10.35 -20.36 12.15
C ASP A 244 -9.70 -19.25 11.31
N ALA A 245 -8.81 -19.61 10.38
CA ALA A 245 -8.19 -18.67 9.46
C ALA A 245 -9.23 -18.03 8.50
N ILE A 246 -10.14 -18.83 7.95
CA ILE A 246 -11.22 -18.34 7.08
C ILE A 246 -12.18 -17.44 7.87
N ASP A 247 -12.60 -17.86 9.07
CA ASP A 247 -13.52 -17.07 9.91
C ASP A 247 -12.90 -15.71 10.26
N LYS A 248 -11.62 -15.70 10.67
CA LYS A 248 -10.87 -14.45 10.93
C LYS A 248 -10.74 -13.56 9.69
N ALA A 249 -10.52 -14.14 8.51
CA ALA A 249 -10.41 -13.37 7.29
C ALA A 249 -11.73 -12.63 6.96
N TYR A 250 -12.86 -13.31 7.07
CA TYR A 250 -14.15 -12.67 6.83
C TYR A 250 -14.52 -11.61 7.87
N GLU A 251 -14.03 -11.74 9.10
CA GLU A 251 -14.27 -10.76 10.18
C GLU A 251 -13.36 -9.53 10.08
N ASN A 252 -12.06 -9.74 9.80
CA ASN A 252 -11.04 -8.71 10.03
C ASN A 252 -10.58 -8.00 8.77
N ARG A 253 -10.66 -8.63 7.59
CA ARG A 253 -10.06 -8.08 6.35
C ARG A 253 -10.58 -6.68 6.01
N PRO A 254 -9.68 -5.68 5.92
CA PRO A 254 -10.09 -4.30 5.63
C PRO A 254 -10.59 -4.12 4.20
N ASP A 255 -10.03 -4.84 3.23
CA ASP A 255 -10.43 -4.79 1.82
C ASP A 255 -11.86 -5.36 1.61
N LEU A 256 -12.23 -6.41 2.36
CA LEU A 256 -13.61 -6.91 2.38
C LEU A 256 -14.56 -5.89 3.01
N LYS A 257 -14.15 -5.21 4.08
CA LYS A 257 -14.93 -4.12 4.68
C LYS A 257 -15.12 -2.97 3.70
N SER A 258 -14.09 -2.63 2.92
CA SER A 258 -14.17 -1.58 1.90
C SER A 258 -15.23 -1.89 0.84
N ILE A 259 -15.23 -3.10 0.24
CA ILE A 259 -16.20 -3.45 -0.81
C ILE A 259 -17.64 -3.50 -0.27
N ILE A 260 -17.84 -3.97 0.97
CA ILE A 260 -19.15 -3.95 1.62
C ILE A 260 -19.62 -2.51 1.83
N THR A 261 -18.76 -1.62 2.28
CA THR A 261 -19.09 -0.19 2.47
C THR A 261 -19.38 0.50 1.13
N LYS A 262 -18.64 0.20 0.06
CA LYS A 262 -18.91 0.67 -1.31
C LYS A 262 -20.27 0.18 -1.83
N LYS A 263 -20.66 -1.05 -1.50
CA LYS A 263 -22.01 -1.56 -1.79
C LYS A 263 -23.08 -0.71 -1.09
N ASN A 264 -22.92 -0.43 0.20
CA ASN A 264 -23.87 0.40 0.96
C ASN A 264 -23.96 1.82 0.37
N ALA A 265 -22.83 2.42 -0.04
CA ALA A 265 -22.84 3.72 -0.75
C ALA A 265 -23.62 3.66 -2.08
N THR A 266 -23.51 2.54 -2.81
CA THR A 266 -24.24 2.32 -4.05
C THR A 266 -25.74 2.10 -3.79
N GLU A 267 -26.12 1.46 -2.69
CA GLU A 267 -27.52 1.36 -2.26
C GLU A 267 -28.10 2.74 -1.92
N SER A 268 -27.35 3.58 -1.19
CA SER A 268 -27.76 4.97 -0.93
C SER A 268 -27.89 5.80 -2.20
N SER A 269 -27.11 5.50 -3.25
CA SER A 269 -27.22 6.17 -4.56
C SER A 269 -28.56 5.91 -5.27
N ILE A 270 -29.22 4.76 -5.00
CA ILE A 270 -30.58 4.50 -5.51
C ILE A 270 -31.59 5.46 -4.85
N GLU A 271 -31.46 5.67 -3.55
CA GLU A 271 -32.33 6.60 -2.83
C GLU A 271 -32.10 8.04 -3.30
N LEU A 272 -30.85 8.44 -3.52
CA LEU A 272 -30.51 9.72 -4.11
C LEU A 272 -31.15 9.89 -5.50
N ALA A 273 -31.08 8.90 -6.38
CA ALA A 273 -31.68 8.94 -7.71
C ALA A 273 -33.23 9.11 -7.63
N LYS A 274 -33.89 8.42 -6.70
CA LYS A 274 -35.33 8.57 -6.44
C LYS A 274 -35.71 9.96 -5.97
N LYS A 275 -34.77 10.70 -5.31
CA LYS A 275 -35.05 12.11 -4.91
C LYS A 275 -35.22 13.03 -6.10
N GLY A 276 -34.88 12.62 -7.32
CA GLY A 276 -35.19 13.32 -8.56
C GLY A 276 -36.70 13.47 -8.86
N TYR A 277 -37.56 12.68 -8.20
CA TYR A 277 -39.04 12.81 -8.32
C TYR A 277 -39.65 13.83 -7.34
N TYR A 278 -38.90 14.28 -6.34
CA TYR A 278 -39.41 15.13 -5.30
C TYR A 278 -39.19 16.62 -5.63
N PRO A 279 -40.05 17.52 -5.11
CA PRO A 279 -39.86 18.95 -5.30
C PRO A 279 -38.62 19.44 -4.52
N THR A 280 -38.14 20.61 -4.94
CA THR A 280 -37.12 21.36 -4.20
C THR A 280 -37.65 22.73 -3.85
N LEU A 281 -37.38 23.17 -2.61
CA LEU A 281 -37.72 24.50 -2.11
C LEU A 281 -36.42 25.31 -1.99
N SER A 282 -36.32 26.40 -2.72
CA SER A 282 -35.15 27.30 -2.68
C SER A 282 -35.55 28.73 -2.40
N GLY A 283 -34.72 29.44 -1.65
CA GLY A 283 -34.78 30.87 -1.44
C GLY A 283 -33.75 31.60 -2.27
N ASN A 284 -34.08 32.75 -2.77
CA ASN A 284 -33.17 33.64 -3.46
C ASN A 284 -33.32 35.07 -3.01
N ALA A 285 -32.23 35.81 -2.90
CA ALA A 285 -32.22 37.25 -2.72
C ALA A 285 -31.18 37.85 -3.68
N GLY A 286 -31.53 38.98 -4.26
CA GLY A 286 -30.63 39.65 -5.20
C GLY A 286 -30.61 41.15 -4.97
N TYR A 287 -29.50 41.76 -5.22
CA TYR A 287 -29.32 43.21 -5.34
C TYR A 287 -28.62 43.51 -6.65
N ASP A 288 -29.29 44.22 -7.53
CA ASP A 288 -28.86 44.46 -8.90
C ASP A 288 -28.54 45.93 -9.09
N TRP A 289 -27.46 46.23 -9.81
CA TRP A 289 -27.15 47.56 -10.34
C TRP A 289 -27.10 47.48 -11.86
N SER A 290 -27.86 48.28 -12.56
CA SER A 290 -27.86 48.26 -14.02
C SER A 290 -28.09 49.64 -14.62
N GLY A 291 -27.59 49.88 -15.84
CA GLY A 291 -27.82 51.11 -16.57
C GLY A 291 -26.92 51.23 -17.80
N GLU A 292 -27.31 52.15 -18.68
CA GLU A 292 -26.55 52.48 -19.89
C GLU A 292 -25.39 53.42 -19.59
N LYS A 293 -25.44 54.16 -18.50
CA LYS A 293 -24.45 55.14 -18.03
C LYS A 293 -24.32 55.13 -16.52
N LEU A 294 -23.19 55.62 -15.98
CA LEU A 294 -22.98 55.83 -14.56
C LEU A 294 -23.65 57.15 -14.11
N PRO A 295 -24.25 57.22 -12.89
CA PRO A 295 -24.41 56.14 -11.92
C PRO A 295 -25.47 55.14 -12.35
N LEU A 296 -25.26 53.82 -12.01
CA LEU A 296 -26.20 52.75 -12.26
C LEU A 296 -27.41 52.89 -11.34
N GLN A 297 -28.55 52.43 -11.84
CA GLN A 297 -29.78 52.28 -11.02
C GLN A 297 -29.67 50.96 -10.23
N ASP A 298 -30.21 50.96 -9.04
CA ASP A 298 -30.21 49.79 -8.18
C ASP A 298 -31.63 49.29 -7.87
N GLY A 299 -31.71 48.00 -7.56
CA GLY A 299 -32.92 47.32 -7.18
C GLY A 299 -32.63 46.06 -6.39
N TRP A 300 -33.61 45.53 -5.68
CA TRP A 300 -33.50 44.30 -4.95
C TRP A 300 -34.70 43.38 -5.21
N ASN A 301 -34.44 42.09 -5.03
CA ASN A 301 -35.50 41.07 -5.11
C ASN A 301 -35.25 40.02 -4.01
N VAL A 302 -36.35 39.48 -3.48
CA VAL A 302 -36.34 38.33 -2.56
C VAL A 302 -37.47 37.42 -2.97
N GLY A 303 -37.19 36.14 -3.06
CA GLY A 303 -38.20 35.17 -3.49
C GLY A 303 -37.96 33.78 -2.89
N VAL A 304 -39.01 32.98 -2.88
CA VAL A 304 -38.99 31.56 -2.56
C VAL A 304 -39.64 30.83 -3.73
N THR A 305 -38.96 29.78 -4.19
CA THR A 305 -39.38 29.02 -5.36
C THR A 305 -39.49 27.54 -5.01
N ILE A 306 -40.63 26.93 -5.33
CA ILE A 306 -40.84 25.48 -5.30
C ILE A 306 -40.76 24.98 -6.74
N THR A 307 -39.88 24.05 -6.99
CA THR A 307 -39.74 23.39 -8.31
C THR A 307 -40.06 21.91 -8.17
N LEU A 308 -41.13 21.47 -8.85
CA LEU A 308 -41.54 20.06 -8.93
C LEU A 308 -41.39 19.59 -10.39
N PRO A 309 -40.52 18.62 -10.68
CA PRO A 309 -40.39 18.07 -12.03
C PRO A 309 -41.58 17.15 -12.32
N ILE A 310 -42.51 17.61 -13.18
CA ILE A 310 -43.72 16.82 -13.57
C ILE A 310 -43.32 15.78 -14.65
N PHE A 311 -42.51 16.19 -15.65
CA PHE A 311 -42.04 15.34 -16.69
C PHE A 311 -40.64 15.76 -17.13
N SER A 312 -39.68 14.87 -17.05
CA SER A 312 -38.26 15.09 -17.38
C SER A 312 -37.78 14.20 -18.53
N GLY A 313 -38.66 13.75 -19.41
CA GLY A 313 -38.31 12.86 -20.50
C GLY A 313 -37.76 11.50 -20.04
N TYR A 314 -38.33 10.94 -18.97
CA TYR A 314 -37.90 9.68 -18.33
C TYR A 314 -36.50 9.71 -17.69
N LEU A 315 -35.86 10.88 -17.56
CA LEU A 315 -34.51 11.03 -17.01
C LEU A 315 -34.36 10.33 -15.65
N THR A 316 -35.22 10.69 -14.68
CA THR A 316 -35.18 10.16 -13.32
C THR A 316 -35.42 8.65 -13.27
N GLU A 317 -36.31 8.11 -14.14
CA GLU A 317 -36.52 6.67 -14.26
C GLU A 317 -35.23 5.94 -14.70
N HIS A 318 -34.56 6.48 -15.73
CA HIS A 318 -33.31 5.89 -16.22
C HIS A 318 -32.17 6.05 -15.21
N GLN A 319 -32.10 7.14 -14.44
CA GLN A 319 -31.14 7.29 -13.34
C GLN A 319 -31.35 6.24 -12.24
N VAL A 320 -32.59 5.95 -11.86
CA VAL A 320 -32.91 4.90 -10.90
C VAL A 320 -32.57 3.51 -11.46
N LYS A 321 -32.85 3.25 -12.75
CA LYS A 321 -32.46 1.98 -13.41
C LYS A 321 -30.94 1.82 -13.45
N GLU A 322 -30.21 2.88 -13.78
CA GLU A 322 -28.74 2.91 -13.77
C GLU A 322 -28.19 2.61 -12.37
N ALA A 323 -28.69 3.28 -11.32
CA ALA A 323 -28.25 3.05 -9.95
C ALA A 323 -28.49 1.61 -9.49
N ARG A 324 -29.65 1.01 -9.86
CA ARG A 324 -29.93 -0.41 -9.57
C ARG A 324 -29.00 -1.34 -10.33
N ALA A 325 -28.68 -1.06 -11.59
CA ALA A 325 -27.75 -1.85 -12.37
C ALA A 325 -26.31 -1.79 -11.76
N LYS A 326 -25.87 -0.60 -11.32
CA LYS A 326 -24.61 -0.42 -10.59
C LYS A 326 -24.58 -1.25 -9.30
N LEU A 327 -25.68 -1.30 -8.54
CA LEU A 327 -25.75 -2.15 -7.34
C LEU A 327 -25.56 -3.63 -7.68
N ASN A 328 -26.17 -4.12 -8.77
CA ASN A 328 -25.98 -5.51 -9.18
C ASN A 328 -24.52 -5.81 -9.57
N VAL A 329 -23.83 -4.86 -10.22
CA VAL A 329 -22.39 -4.97 -10.52
C VAL A 329 -21.58 -5.08 -9.22
N VAL A 330 -21.81 -4.19 -8.24
CA VAL A 330 -21.07 -4.19 -6.98
C VAL A 330 -21.36 -5.46 -6.15
N LYS A 331 -22.58 -5.98 -6.16
CA LYS A 331 -22.92 -7.27 -5.52
C LYS A 331 -22.15 -8.43 -6.13
N ALA A 332 -22.04 -8.47 -7.46
CA ALA A 332 -21.25 -9.51 -8.13
C ALA A 332 -19.75 -9.37 -7.84
N GLN A 333 -19.25 -8.14 -7.76
CA GLN A 333 -17.87 -7.87 -7.35
C GLN A 333 -17.60 -8.27 -5.89
N GLU A 334 -18.53 -8.02 -4.96
CA GLU A 334 -18.42 -8.49 -3.57
C GLU A 334 -18.32 -10.01 -3.50
N GLU A 335 -19.15 -10.72 -4.24
CA GLU A 335 -19.12 -12.20 -4.27
C GLU A 335 -17.81 -12.72 -4.85
N SER A 336 -17.37 -12.19 -5.99
CA SER A 336 -16.07 -12.53 -6.56
C SER A 336 -14.91 -12.25 -5.59
N PHE A 337 -14.99 -11.13 -4.85
CA PHE A 337 -13.98 -10.78 -3.86
C PHE A 337 -13.97 -11.77 -2.69
N ARG A 338 -15.14 -12.20 -2.19
CA ARG A 338 -15.26 -13.22 -1.14
C ARG A 338 -14.62 -14.55 -1.57
N GLN A 339 -14.83 -14.96 -2.82
CA GLN A 339 -14.19 -16.15 -3.39
C GLN A 339 -12.67 -15.99 -3.48
N GLY A 340 -12.19 -14.80 -3.85
CA GLY A 340 -10.75 -14.45 -3.85
C GLY A 340 -10.13 -14.52 -2.45
N VAL A 341 -10.82 -14.03 -1.43
CA VAL A 341 -10.39 -14.15 -0.02
C VAL A 341 -10.27 -15.60 0.40
N LEU A 342 -11.27 -16.42 0.10
CA LEU A 342 -11.25 -17.85 0.42
C LEU A 342 -10.05 -18.55 -0.23
N LEU A 343 -9.80 -18.29 -1.51
CA LEU A 343 -8.66 -18.84 -2.25
C LEU A 343 -7.33 -18.40 -1.63
N GLU A 344 -7.14 -17.10 -1.33
CA GLU A 344 -5.91 -16.57 -0.74
C GLU A 344 -5.62 -17.20 0.63
N VAL A 345 -6.62 -17.33 1.50
CA VAL A 345 -6.47 -17.95 2.82
C VAL A 345 -6.12 -19.44 2.69
N GLN A 346 -6.78 -20.18 1.79
CA GLN A 346 -6.49 -21.60 1.58
C GLN A 346 -5.07 -21.79 1.05
N GLN A 347 -4.64 -21.00 0.08
CA GLN A 347 -3.27 -21.06 -0.45
C GLN A 347 -2.23 -20.71 0.62
N ALA A 348 -2.44 -19.64 1.37
CA ALA A 348 -1.52 -19.24 2.44
C ALA A 348 -1.42 -20.32 3.54
N TYR A 349 -2.55 -20.94 3.90
CA TYR A 349 -2.58 -22.02 4.88
C TYR A 349 -1.84 -23.28 4.38
N LEU A 350 -2.06 -23.69 3.14
CA LEU A 350 -1.37 -24.85 2.56
C LEU A 350 0.13 -24.62 2.42
N ASN A 351 0.53 -23.42 2.00
CA ASN A 351 1.95 -23.03 1.93
C ASN A 351 2.61 -23.04 3.32
N LEU A 352 1.90 -22.60 4.36
CA LEU A 352 2.40 -22.67 5.74
C LEU A 352 2.61 -24.12 6.18
N ARG A 353 1.69 -25.03 5.87
CA ARG A 353 1.82 -26.44 6.24
C ARG A 353 2.96 -27.12 5.49
N GLU A 354 3.10 -26.87 4.18
CA GLU A 354 4.24 -27.35 3.40
C GLU A 354 5.57 -26.87 3.98
N ALA A 355 5.68 -25.56 4.26
CA ALA A 355 6.89 -24.97 4.82
C ALA A 355 7.22 -25.55 6.21
N GLU A 356 6.21 -25.81 7.06
CA GLU A 356 6.38 -26.45 8.37
C GLU A 356 6.96 -27.85 8.24
N GLU A 357 6.41 -28.70 7.36
CA GLU A 357 6.87 -30.07 7.13
C GLU A 357 8.30 -30.12 6.55
N ARG A 358 8.63 -29.16 5.68
CA ARG A 358 9.94 -29.08 5.03
C ARG A 358 11.07 -28.81 6.02
N ILE A 359 10.84 -28.06 7.13
CA ILE A 359 11.89 -27.76 8.12
C ILE A 359 12.49 -29.03 8.71
N SER A 360 11.65 -29.97 9.18
CA SER A 360 12.14 -31.19 9.83
C SER A 360 12.94 -32.08 8.86
N THR A 361 12.50 -32.16 7.61
CA THR A 361 13.21 -32.88 6.55
C THR A 361 14.54 -32.22 6.22
N ALA A 362 14.57 -30.88 6.05
CA ALA A 362 15.79 -30.15 5.77
C ALA A 362 16.81 -30.27 6.91
N GLN A 363 16.36 -30.24 8.17
CA GLN A 363 17.24 -30.44 9.34
C GLN A 363 17.85 -31.85 9.37
N LEU A 364 17.06 -32.88 8.99
CA LEU A 364 17.58 -34.24 8.87
C LEU A 364 18.65 -34.35 7.78
N ILE A 365 18.41 -33.74 6.61
CA ILE A 365 19.38 -33.69 5.51
C ILE A 365 20.70 -33.03 5.96
N VAL A 366 20.63 -31.91 6.70
CA VAL A 366 21.84 -31.25 7.24
C VAL A 366 22.67 -32.23 8.10
N ARG A 367 22.01 -32.94 9.03
CA ARG A 367 22.67 -33.89 9.91
C ARG A 367 23.34 -35.03 9.12
N GLN A 368 22.62 -35.63 8.15
CA GLN A 368 23.13 -36.72 7.32
C GLN A 368 24.29 -36.26 6.40
N ALA A 369 24.17 -35.07 5.83
CA ALA A 369 25.21 -34.49 4.99
C ALA A 369 26.49 -34.15 5.80
N GLN A 370 26.32 -33.68 7.03
CA GLN A 370 27.43 -33.43 7.95
C GLN A 370 28.17 -34.74 8.29
N GLU A 371 27.44 -35.79 8.69
CA GLU A 371 28.02 -37.11 8.98
C GLU A 371 28.78 -37.66 7.77
N ASN A 372 28.18 -37.56 6.57
CA ASN A 372 28.84 -38.00 5.34
C ASN A 372 30.15 -37.23 5.05
N LEU A 373 30.13 -35.91 5.29
CA LEU A 373 31.32 -35.07 5.14
C LEU A 373 32.43 -35.48 6.13
N GLU A 374 32.10 -35.72 7.39
CA GLU A 374 33.04 -36.16 8.42
C GLU A 374 33.66 -37.50 8.04
N LEU A 375 32.89 -38.47 7.55
CA LEU A 375 33.36 -39.75 7.05
C LEU A 375 34.29 -39.60 5.83
N ALA A 376 33.91 -38.77 4.84
CA ALA A 376 34.73 -38.54 3.65
C ALA A 376 36.06 -37.88 4.00
N ASN A 377 36.07 -36.89 4.89
CA ASN A 377 37.30 -36.26 5.38
C ASN A 377 38.21 -37.26 6.14
N GLY A 378 37.63 -38.11 7.02
CA GLY A 378 38.38 -39.14 7.74
C GLY A 378 39.03 -40.17 6.80
N ARG A 379 38.28 -40.66 5.80
CA ARG A 379 38.83 -41.60 4.78
C ARG A 379 39.93 -40.96 3.95
N TYR A 380 39.75 -39.70 3.52
CA TYR A 380 40.78 -38.98 2.77
C TYR A 380 42.05 -38.75 3.59
N ALA A 381 41.91 -38.37 4.88
CA ALA A 381 43.03 -38.17 5.80
C ALA A 381 43.80 -39.47 6.05
N ALA A 382 43.11 -40.62 6.10
CA ALA A 382 43.73 -41.95 6.23
C ALA A 382 44.34 -42.48 4.91
N GLY A 383 44.28 -41.72 3.83
CA GLY A 383 44.77 -42.13 2.51
C GLY A 383 43.91 -43.14 1.75
N LEU A 384 42.72 -43.48 2.31
CA LEU A 384 41.78 -44.46 1.76
C LEU A 384 40.69 -43.83 0.89
N GLY A 385 40.53 -42.50 0.94
CA GLY A 385 39.51 -41.75 0.22
C GLY A 385 40.00 -41.10 -1.05
N ASN A 386 39.01 -40.69 -1.89
CA ASN A 386 39.22 -39.94 -3.12
C ASN A 386 38.90 -38.45 -2.83
N PRO A 387 39.67 -37.46 -3.37
CA PRO A 387 39.35 -36.03 -3.21
C PRO A 387 37.96 -35.65 -3.73
N VAL A 388 37.44 -36.40 -4.71
CA VAL A 388 36.07 -36.17 -5.25
C VAL A 388 34.99 -36.49 -4.18
N GLU A 389 35.21 -37.56 -3.37
CA GLU A 389 34.27 -37.88 -2.27
C GLU A 389 34.19 -36.73 -1.25
N VAL A 390 35.31 -36.08 -0.94
CA VAL A 390 35.36 -34.91 -0.03
C VAL A 390 34.66 -33.72 -0.65
N THR A 391 34.92 -33.40 -1.92
CA THR A 391 34.31 -32.30 -2.64
C THR A 391 32.80 -32.47 -2.72
N ASP A 392 32.32 -33.65 -3.12
CA ASP A 392 30.88 -33.94 -3.27
C ASP A 392 30.15 -33.87 -1.91
N SER A 393 30.77 -34.41 -0.85
CA SER A 393 30.21 -34.34 0.51
C SER A 393 30.19 -32.92 1.04
N GLN A 394 31.20 -32.09 0.74
CA GLN A 394 31.27 -30.69 1.12
C GLN A 394 30.18 -29.86 0.42
N ILE A 395 29.98 -30.08 -0.87
CA ILE A 395 28.94 -29.42 -1.64
C ILE A 395 27.57 -29.86 -1.12
N ALA A 396 27.34 -31.14 -0.86
CA ALA A 396 26.12 -31.67 -0.30
C ALA A 396 25.79 -31.04 1.07
N TYR A 397 26.76 -30.90 1.95
CA TYR A 397 26.60 -30.28 3.26
C TYR A 397 26.25 -28.77 3.15
N SER A 398 26.99 -28.03 2.31
CA SER A 398 26.71 -26.62 2.07
C SER A 398 25.30 -26.41 1.50
N ASN A 399 24.88 -27.24 0.53
CA ASN A 399 23.53 -27.18 -0.03
C ASN A 399 22.45 -27.53 1.01
N ALA A 400 22.69 -28.53 1.86
CA ALA A 400 21.78 -28.90 2.94
C ALA A 400 21.58 -27.75 3.93
N LYS A 401 22.65 -27.06 4.36
CA LYS A 401 22.58 -25.87 5.23
C LYS A 401 21.77 -24.75 4.58
N THR A 402 22.05 -24.43 3.31
CA THR A 402 21.33 -23.41 2.55
C THR A 402 19.83 -23.76 2.42
N SER A 403 19.51 -25.03 2.15
CA SER A 403 18.12 -25.51 2.07
C SER A 403 17.40 -25.41 3.40
N HIS A 404 18.07 -25.67 4.52
CA HIS A 404 17.48 -25.51 5.87
C HIS A 404 17.22 -24.03 6.21
N ILE A 405 18.16 -23.14 5.89
CA ILE A 405 18.00 -21.68 6.04
C ILE A 405 16.81 -21.20 5.21
N GLN A 406 16.70 -21.67 3.96
CA GLN A 406 15.57 -21.37 3.08
C GLN A 406 14.24 -21.83 3.68
N ALA A 407 14.17 -23.07 4.20
CA ALA A 407 12.96 -23.62 4.82
C ALA A 407 12.51 -22.78 6.04
N LEU A 408 13.42 -22.33 6.88
CA LEU A 408 13.12 -21.45 8.01
C LEU A 408 12.62 -20.07 7.57
N SER A 409 13.25 -19.49 6.56
CA SER A 409 12.82 -18.21 5.98
C SER A 409 11.42 -18.31 5.37
N ASP A 410 11.19 -19.32 4.52
CA ASP A 410 9.89 -19.55 3.86
C ASP A 410 8.77 -19.79 4.87
N TYR A 411 9.05 -20.50 5.96
CA TYR A 411 8.08 -20.73 7.04
C TYR A 411 7.65 -19.39 7.69
N ASN A 412 8.60 -18.54 8.04
CA ASN A 412 8.30 -17.25 8.65
C ASN A 412 7.55 -16.30 7.68
N VAL A 413 7.91 -16.33 6.40
CA VAL A 413 7.18 -15.60 5.34
C VAL A 413 5.78 -16.17 5.14
N ALA A 414 5.60 -17.50 5.22
CA ALA A 414 4.29 -18.12 5.12
C ALA A 414 3.37 -17.77 6.30
N ILE A 415 3.90 -17.65 7.52
CA ILE A 415 3.16 -17.10 8.67
C ILE A 415 2.70 -15.67 8.35
N ALA A 416 3.61 -14.81 7.94
CA ALA A 416 3.28 -13.42 7.60
C ALA A 416 2.25 -13.31 6.46
N SER A 417 2.31 -14.23 5.48
CA SER A 417 1.35 -14.32 4.39
C SER A 417 -0.04 -14.73 4.88
N LEU A 418 -0.10 -15.72 5.79
CA LEU A 418 -1.37 -16.15 6.39
C LEU A 418 -1.97 -15.07 7.29
N GLU A 419 -1.16 -14.37 8.09
CA GLU A 419 -1.60 -13.22 8.90
C GLU A 419 -2.21 -12.13 8.03
N LYS A 420 -1.52 -11.75 6.92
CA LYS A 420 -2.06 -10.82 5.93
C LYS A 420 -3.37 -11.32 5.33
N ALA A 421 -3.44 -12.61 4.94
CA ALA A 421 -4.64 -13.19 4.35
C ALA A 421 -5.83 -13.22 5.33
N MET A 422 -5.57 -13.29 6.64
CA MET A 422 -6.58 -13.19 7.71
C MET A 422 -6.94 -11.73 8.07
N GLY A 423 -6.19 -10.72 7.60
CA GLY A 423 -6.35 -9.33 8.02
C GLY A 423 -5.97 -9.10 9.50
N VAL A 424 -4.99 -9.85 10.01
CA VAL A 424 -4.45 -9.71 11.38
C VAL A 424 -2.95 -9.43 11.33
N ARG A 425 -2.45 -8.74 12.37
CA ARG A 425 -1.03 -8.34 12.46
C ARG A 425 -0.28 -9.23 13.42
#